data_7ecebf6a2c241df5b5c5352190ae80e5
#
_entry.id   7ecebf6a2c241df5b5c5352190ae80e5
#
_cell.length_a   1.000
_cell.length_b   1.000
_cell.length_c   1.000
_cell.angle_alpha   90.00
_cell.angle_beta   90.00
_cell.angle_gamma   90.00
#
_symmetry.space_group_name_H-M   'P 1'
#
loop_
_entity.id
_entity.type
_entity.pdbx_description
1 polymer ?
#
loop_
_entity_poly.entity_id
_entity_poly.type
_entity_poly.pdbx_seq_one_letter_code
_entity_poly.pdbx_strand_id
1 'polypeptide(L)'
;MESSLRAYDRLADRIRLHRQVDERFVVVVEGPSDRRLVERLIPSSSATVFIGNSRDHVLEAADDLRRFDLDRVACVVDRDFDDRVAATQAAGLPVVSYDGADLEDMLAHSPAMERMIGELGSENKLNSYGGAERLLAQAREQSLPLARLRRLNVSRGWSLDFNAIDIANKVDKVTLELNVTGVCMALRQTWSEAVAQRELEECARSGDAGRCPRTGRDLVRGRDLLALVGVGLRKLIGTRSKAQTSSEMLEDVLRSSADLEWLNLNPPYRPFMLT
;
A
#
# COMPACT_ATOMS: atom_id res chain seq x y z
N MET A 1 29.67 20.49 20.20
CA MET A 1 28.32 20.52 20.78
C MET A 1 27.24 20.18 19.78
N GLU A 2 27.41 20.37 18.47
CA GLU A 2 26.44 19.97 17.43
C GLU A 2 26.25 18.45 17.26
N SER A 3 27.25 17.63 17.59
CA SER A 3 27.13 16.16 17.45
C SER A 3 26.24 15.51 18.51
N SER A 4 26.00 16.15 19.66
CA SER A 4 25.15 15.59 20.70
C SER A 4 23.64 15.76 20.45
N LEU A 5 23.25 16.83 19.77
CA LEU A 5 21.83 17.07 19.42
C LEU A 5 21.35 16.18 18.26
N ARG A 6 22.22 15.83 17.31
CA ARG A 6 21.90 14.90 16.22
C ARG A 6 21.68 13.45 16.70
N ALA A 7 22.25 13.08 17.86
CA ALA A 7 22.02 11.75 18.43
C ALA A 7 20.56 11.51 18.89
N TYR A 8 19.82 12.58 19.20
CA TYR A 8 18.41 12.50 19.61
C TYR A 8 17.41 12.68 18.46
N ASP A 9 17.89 12.79 17.23
CA ASP A 9 17.04 13.00 16.06
C ASP A 9 16.48 11.69 15.48
N ARG A 10 16.98 10.55 15.98
CA ARG A 10 16.47 9.24 15.55
C ARG A 10 15.08 8.99 16.12
N LEU A 11 14.23 8.38 15.29
CA LEU A 11 12.87 8.05 15.67
C LEU A 11 12.81 7.19 16.95
N ALA A 12 13.67 6.19 17.06
CA ALA A 12 13.74 5.33 18.24
C ALA A 12 14.10 6.10 19.52
N ASP A 13 15.02 7.07 19.46
CA ASP A 13 15.37 7.91 20.62
C ASP A 13 14.19 8.81 21.04
N ARG A 14 13.47 9.37 20.08
CA ARG A 14 12.27 10.16 20.36
C ARG A 14 11.20 9.33 21.06
N ILE A 15 10.98 8.08 20.60
CA ILE A 15 10.05 7.14 21.21
C ILE A 15 10.50 6.76 22.60
N ARG A 16 11.79 6.49 22.80
CA ARG A 16 12.37 6.18 24.12
C ARG A 16 12.19 7.32 25.13
N LEU A 17 12.42 8.56 24.70
CA LEU A 17 12.19 9.74 25.55
C LEU A 17 10.71 9.92 25.87
N HIS A 18 9.82 9.74 24.88
CA HIS A 18 8.38 9.80 25.09
C HIS A 18 7.92 8.76 26.11
N ARG A 19 8.46 7.53 26.06
CA ARG A 19 8.14 6.45 27.01
C ARG A 19 8.46 6.78 28.46
N GLN A 20 9.36 7.73 28.75
CA GLN A 20 9.67 8.15 30.11
C GLN A 20 8.52 8.91 30.80
N VAL A 21 7.61 9.47 30.01
CA VAL A 21 6.48 10.30 30.50
C VAL A 21 5.11 9.77 30.10
N ASP A 22 5.08 8.76 29.22
CA ASP A 22 3.84 8.24 28.67
C ASP A 22 3.90 6.72 28.47
N GLU A 23 3.06 5.99 29.18
CA GLU A 23 3.01 4.52 29.19
C GLU A 23 2.04 3.94 28.13
N ARG A 24 1.30 4.80 27.39
CA ARG A 24 0.37 4.34 26.35
C ARG A 24 1.09 3.52 25.29
N PHE A 25 0.35 2.71 24.55
CA PHE A 25 0.89 1.96 23.42
C PHE A 25 1.48 2.93 22.38
N VAL A 26 2.60 2.55 21.77
CA VAL A 26 3.22 3.32 20.69
C VAL A 26 2.97 2.61 19.36
N VAL A 27 2.34 3.32 18.43
CA VAL A 27 2.18 2.87 17.05
C VAL A 27 3.08 3.72 16.17
N VAL A 28 3.98 3.08 15.42
CA VAL A 28 4.82 3.75 14.44
C VAL A 28 4.30 3.43 13.05
N VAL A 29 4.08 4.43 12.23
CA VAL A 29 3.56 4.30 10.86
C VAL A 29 4.47 4.97 9.85
N GLU A 30 4.34 4.65 8.57
CA GLU A 30 5.20 5.22 7.55
C GLU A 30 4.89 6.69 7.27
N GLY A 31 3.62 7.04 7.15
CA GLY A 31 3.22 8.35 6.67
C GLY A 31 2.05 9.02 7.39
N PRO A 32 1.77 10.28 7.03
CA PRO A 32 0.64 11.03 7.59
C PRO A 32 -0.73 10.42 7.29
N SER A 33 -0.85 9.68 6.17
CA SER A 33 -2.09 9.01 5.77
C SER A 33 -2.43 7.87 6.71
N ASP A 34 -1.43 7.03 7.00
CA ASP A 34 -1.56 5.92 7.95
C ASP A 34 -1.86 6.45 9.35
N ARG A 35 -1.17 7.52 9.76
CA ARG A 35 -1.44 8.17 11.04
C ARG A 35 -2.90 8.59 11.17
N ARG A 36 -3.45 9.30 10.17
CA ARG A 36 -4.85 9.73 10.20
C ARG A 36 -5.82 8.55 10.33
N LEU A 37 -5.53 7.43 9.66
CA LEU A 37 -6.35 6.23 9.76
C LEU A 37 -6.24 5.61 11.15
N VAL A 38 -5.03 5.43 11.66
CA VAL A 38 -4.78 4.84 13.00
C VAL A 38 -5.40 5.68 14.10
N GLU A 39 -5.29 7.00 14.06
CA GLU A 39 -5.91 7.92 15.04
C GLU A 39 -7.46 7.89 15.02
N ARG A 40 -8.07 7.46 13.92
CA ARG A 40 -9.53 7.21 13.86
C ARG A 40 -9.90 5.85 14.47
N LEU A 41 -8.99 4.87 14.39
CA LEU A 41 -9.21 3.50 14.86
C LEU A 41 -8.98 3.35 16.35
N ILE A 42 -7.94 3.99 16.88
CA ILE A 42 -7.45 3.80 18.24
C ILE A 42 -7.72 5.07 19.04
N PRO A 43 -8.42 4.98 20.18
CA PRO A 43 -8.61 6.12 21.05
C PRO A 43 -7.28 6.75 21.46
N SER A 44 -7.18 8.07 21.43
CA SER A 44 -5.97 8.80 21.81
C SER A 44 -5.54 8.56 23.25
N SER A 45 -6.44 8.07 24.11
CA SER A 45 -6.13 7.63 25.49
C SER A 45 -5.37 6.30 25.54
N SER A 46 -5.41 5.48 24.46
CA SER A 46 -4.83 4.13 24.43
C SER A 46 -3.47 4.08 23.73
N ALA A 47 -3.23 4.94 22.74
CA ALA A 47 -2.00 4.92 21.98
C ALA A 47 -1.53 6.31 21.55
N THR A 48 -0.22 6.42 21.33
CA THR A 48 0.44 7.56 20.66
C THR A 48 0.99 7.11 19.31
N VAL A 49 0.77 7.90 18.26
CA VAL A 49 1.20 7.56 16.91
C VAL A 49 2.41 8.39 16.49
N PHE A 50 3.48 7.72 16.06
CA PHE A 50 4.69 8.32 15.50
C PHE A 50 4.75 8.07 13.99
N ILE A 51 5.29 9.03 13.25
CA ILE A 51 5.54 8.92 11.81
C ILE A 51 7.04 8.71 11.57
N GLY A 52 7.38 7.66 10.81
CA GLY A 52 8.76 7.34 10.42
C GLY A 52 9.21 8.00 9.12
N ASN A 53 8.30 8.56 8.33
CA ASN A 53 8.52 9.19 7.02
C ASN A 53 8.90 8.23 5.88
N SER A 54 9.26 7.00 6.16
CA SER A 54 9.46 5.94 5.16
C SER A 54 9.47 4.57 5.84
N ARG A 55 9.24 3.51 5.06
CA ARG A 55 9.37 2.12 5.53
C ARG A 55 10.76 1.83 6.09
N ASP A 56 11.81 2.31 5.43
CA ASP A 56 13.19 2.09 5.86
C ASP A 56 13.46 2.64 7.26
N HIS A 57 13.05 3.88 7.51
CA HIS A 57 13.20 4.49 8.84
C HIS A 57 12.35 3.79 9.91
N VAL A 58 11.16 3.28 9.55
CA VAL A 58 10.34 2.52 10.50
C VAL A 58 10.99 1.19 10.85
N LEU A 59 11.53 0.47 9.85
CA LEU A 59 12.22 -0.80 10.07
C LEU A 59 13.52 -0.62 10.87
N GLU A 60 14.29 0.44 10.59
CA GLU A 60 15.48 0.81 11.38
C GLU A 60 15.10 1.12 12.84
N ALA A 61 14.05 1.93 13.03
CA ALA A 61 13.57 2.25 14.37
C ALA A 61 13.10 1.00 15.12
N ALA A 62 12.45 0.04 14.45
CA ALA A 62 12.01 -1.21 15.07
C ALA A 62 13.19 -2.03 15.62
N ASP A 63 14.32 -2.08 14.90
CA ASP A 63 15.54 -2.76 15.38
C ASP A 63 16.14 -2.05 16.59
N ASP A 64 16.25 -0.72 16.56
CA ASP A 64 16.74 0.06 17.70
C ASP A 64 15.81 -0.05 18.92
N LEU A 65 14.47 -0.01 18.72
CA LEU A 65 13.50 -0.14 19.81
C LEU A 65 13.59 -1.51 20.51
N ARG A 66 13.85 -2.58 19.74
CA ARG A 66 14.11 -3.91 20.32
C ARG A 66 15.36 -3.91 21.19
N ARG A 67 16.44 -3.25 20.75
CA ARG A 67 17.68 -3.13 21.53
C ARG A 67 17.48 -2.37 22.84
N PHE A 68 16.49 -1.47 22.87
CA PHE A 68 16.12 -0.74 24.09
C PHE A 68 15.17 -1.53 25.00
N ASP A 69 14.78 -2.75 24.61
CA ASP A 69 13.80 -3.60 25.33
C ASP A 69 12.48 -2.86 25.62
N LEU A 70 12.03 -2.06 24.66
CA LEU A 70 10.78 -1.33 24.78
C LEU A 70 9.61 -2.23 24.40
N ASP A 71 8.75 -2.47 25.37
CA ASP A 71 7.45 -3.14 25.20
C ASP A 71 6.37 -2.18 24.68
N ARG A 72 5.18 -2.70 24.37
CA ARG A 72 3.98 -1.96 23.95
C ARG A 72 4.26 -1.02 22.77
N VAL A 73 5.05 -1.50 21.80
CA VAL A 73 5.36 -0.81 20.55
C VAL A 73 4.99 -1.70 19.39
N ALA A 74 4.41 -1.13 18.34
CA ALA A 74 4.28 -1.80 17.05
C ALA A 74 4.55 -0.84 15.90
N CYS A 75 5.28 -1.33 14.92
CA CYS A 75 5.61 -0.65 13.68
C CYS A 75 4.74 -1.22 12.56
N VAL A 76 3.85 -0.40 12.01
CA VAL A 76 2.93 -0.78 10.92
C VAL A 76 3.50 -0.27 9.60
N VAL A 77 3.75 -1.17 8.67
CA VAL A 77 4.40 -0.85 7.40
C VAL A 77 3.73 -1.53 6.21
N ASP A 78 3.93 -0.96 5.04
CA ASP A 78 3.62 -1.61 3.77
C ASP A 78 4.50 -2.86 3.60
N ARG A 79 3.92 -3.92 3.05
CA ARG A 79 4.69 -5.14 2.74
C ARG A 79 5.58 -4.93 1.53
N ASP A 80 5.07 -4.20 0.54
CA ASP A 80 5.66 -4.07 -0.78
C ASP A 80 5.95 -5.43 -1.47
N PHE A 81 6.94 -5.46 -2.35
CA PHE A 81 7.27 -6.61 -3.20
C PHE A 81 8.60 -7.28 -2.83
N ASP A 82 9.19 -6.93 -1.69
CA ASP A 82 10.40 -7.57 -1.15
C ASP A 82 10.10 -8.46 0.07
N ASP A 83 11.14 -9.15 0.56
CA ASP A 83 11.00 -10.05 1.71
C ASP A 83 11.50 -9.40 3.03
N ARG A 84 11.78 -8.08 3.03
CA ARG A 84 12.36 -7.36 4.18
C ARG A 84 11.45 -7.42 5.41
N VAL A 85 10.14 -7.18 5.21
CA VAL A 85 9.17 -7.25 6.32
C VAL A 85 9.13 -8.66 6.91
N ALA A 86 9.12 -9.70 6.06
CA ALA A 86 9.14 -11.08 6.53
C ALA A 86 10.42 -11.40 7.31
N ALA A 87 11.58 -10.96 6.83
CA ALA A 87 12.86 -11.12 7.52
C ALA A 87 12.88 -10.39 8.88
N THR A 88 12.33 -9.16 8.92
CA THR A 88 12.22 -8.36 10.13
C THR A 88 11.33 -9.03 11.18
N GLN A 89 10.18 -9.56 10.76
CA GLN A 89 9.26 -10.31 11.62
C GLN A 89 9.90 -11.62 12.13
N ALA A 90 10.61 -12.34 11.26
CA ALA A 90 11.33 -13.54 11.66
C ALA A 90 12.46 -13.26 12.68
N ALA A 91 13.03 -12.07 12.67
CA ALA A 91 14.00 -11.60 13.68
C ALA A 91 13.33 -11.17 15.00
N GLY A 92 12.01 -11.29 15.13
CA GLY A 92 11.27 -10.95 16.36
C GLY A 92 11.13 -9.45 16.62
N LEU A 93 11.23 -8.62 15.57
CA LEU A 93 11.01 -7.18 15.71
C LEU A 93 9.50 -6.87 15.77
N PRO A 94 9.09 -5.78 16.45
CA PRO A 94 7.68 -5.41 16.63
C PRO A 94 7.10 -4.80 15.35
N VAL A 95 7.21 -5.51 14.22
CA VAL A 95 6.76 -5.07 12.90
C VAL A 95 5.54 -5.88 12.46
N VAL A 96 4.52 -5.20 12.01
CA VAL A 96 3.34 -5.76 11.36
C VAL A 96 3.13 -5.11 10.00
N SER A 97 2.58 -5.83 9.05
CA SER A 97 2.29 -5.30 7.73
C SER A 97 0.81 -5.43 7.38
N TYR A 98 0.35 -4.66 6.42
CA TYR A 98 -0.98 -4.79 5.86
C TYR A 98 -1.22 -6.15 5.20
N ASP A 99 -2.48 -6.52 5.02
CA ASP A 99 -2.93 -7.73 4.32
C ASP A 99 -3.02 -7.51 2.81
N GLY A 100 -1.90 -7.24 2.21
CA GLY A 100 -1.71 -6.91 0.81
C GLY A 100 -0.30 -6.39 0.61
N ALA A 101 -0.05 -5.73 -0.51
CA ALA A 101 1.21 -5.02 -0.74
C ALA A 101 1.29 -3.74 0.11
N ASP A 102 0.17 -3.05 0.25
CA ASP A 102 0.02 -1.79 0.98
C ASP A 102 -1.38 -1.66 1.61
N LEU A 103 -1.64 -0.53 2.28
CA LEU A 103 -2.91 -0.23 2.91
C LEU A 103 -4.07 -0.25 1.90
N GLU A 104 -3.90 0.35 0.72
CA GLU A 104 -4.94 0.44 -0.29
C GLU A 104 -5.29 -0.93 -0.88
N ASP A 105 -4.31 -1.83 -1.07
CA ASP A 105 -4.56 -3.22 -1.46
C ASP A 105 -5.37 -3.94 -0.39
N MET A 106 -5.06 -3.75 0.88
CA MET A 106 -5.87 -4.29 1.98
C MET A 106 -7.30 -3.74 1.95
N LEU A 107 -7.46 -2.43 1.85
CA LEU A 107 -8.76 -1.77 1.81
C LEU A 107 -9.59 -2.14 0.56
N ALA A 108 -8.94 -2.47 -0.55
CA ALA A 108 -9.61 -2.95 -1.76
C ALA A 108 -10.35 -4.28 -1.57
N HIS A 109 -10.09 -5.00 -0.48
CA HIS A 109 -10.81 -6.20 -0.07
C HIS A 109 -11.86 -5.95 1.02
N SER A 110 -12.06 -4.69 1.41
CA SER A 110 -13.05 -4.30 2.39
C SER A 110 -14.31 -3.74 1.73
N PRO A 111 -15.42 -3.63 2.48
CA PRO A 111 -16.63 -2.97 1.99
C PRO A 111 -16.43 -1.51 1.54
N ALA A 112 -15.31 -0.87 1.96
CA ALA A 112 -14.99 0.50 1.56
C ALA A 112 -14.80 0.66 0.05
N MET A 113 -14.23 -0.34 -0.62
CA MET A 113 -14.01 -0.30 -2.08
C MET A 113 -15.33 -0.34 -2.84
N GLU A 114 -16.25 -1.20 -2.45
CA GLU A 114 -17.57 -1.28 -3.08
C GLU A 114 -18.38 -0.01 -2.86
N ARG A 115 -18.33 0.55 -1.62
CA ARG A 115 -18.97 1.84 -1.32
C ARG A 115 -18.38 2.96 -2.18
N MET A 116 -17.07 3.04 -2.31
CA MET A 116 -16.40 4.04 -3.15
C MET A 116 -16.82 3.91 -4.61
N ILE A 117 -16.83 2.70 -5.16
CA ILE A 117 -17.24 2.46 -6.55
C ILE A 117 -18.72 2.79 -6.75
N GLY A 118 -19.59 2.41 -5.81
CA GLY A 118 -21.03 2.73 -5.85
C GLY A 118 -21.30 4.23 -5.82
N GLU A 119 -20.63 4.98 -4.94
CA GLU A 119 -20.78 6.43 -4.80
C GLU A 119 -20.26 7.21 -6.03
N LEU A 120 -19.16 6.76 -6.59
CA LEU A 120 -18.52 7.44 -7.72
C LEU A 120 -19.05 6.99 -9.08
N GLY A 121 -19.66 5.80 -9.15
CA GLY A 121 -20.26 5.24 -10.37
C GLY A 121 -21.65 5.76 -10.66
N SER A 122 -22.16 5.42 -11.84
CA SER A 122 -23.56 5.59 -12.20
C SER A 122 -24.27 4.27 -11.96
N GLU A 123 -25.33 4.26 -11.16
CA GLU A 123 -26.09 3.04 -10.81
C GLU A 123 -26.49 2.22 -12.04
N ASN A 124 -27.08 2.87 -13.04
CA ASN A 124 -27.50 2.20 -14.25
C ASN A 124 -26.34 1.56 -15.04
N LYS A 125 -25.22 2.27 -15.15
CA LYS A 125 -24.03 1.75 -15.85
C LYS A 125 -23.36 0.66 -15.06
N LEU A 126 -23.30 0.81 -13.73
CA LEU A 126 -22.72 -0.19 -12.83
C LEU A 126 -23.51 -1.50 -12.90
N ASN A 127 -24.84 -1.43 -12.84
CA ASN A 127 -25.72 -2.60 -13.01
C ASN A 127 -25.54 -3.26 -14.38
N SER A 128 -25.48 -2.46 -15.45
CA SER A 128 -25.26 -2.97 -16.82
C SER A 128 -23.87 -3.60 -17.00
N TYR A 129 -22.86 -3.12 -16.28
CA TYR A 129 -21.51 -3.64 -16.31
C TYR A 129 -21.36 -4.97 -15.53
N GLY A 130 -22.24 -5.23 -14.58
CA GLY A 130 -22.22 -6.42 -13.72
C GLY A 130 -21.76 -6.16 -12.30
N GLY A 131 -21.86 -4.91 -11.83
CA GLY A 131 -21.58 -4.52 -10.44
C GLY A 131 -20.15 -4.06 -10.17
N ALA A 132 -19.95 -3.59 -8.94
CA ALA A 132 -18.63 -3.15 -8.44
C ALA A 132 -17.64 -4.30 -8.37
N GLU A 133 -18.09 -5.49 -7.96
CA GLU A 133 -17.25 -6.68 -7.86
C GLU A 133 -16.61 -7.05 -9.20
N ARG A 134 -17.37 -7.00 -10.30
CA ARG A 134 -16.84 -7.30 -11.62
C ARG A 134 -15.76 -6.31 -12.04
N LEU A 135 -16.00 -5.01 -11.81
CA LEU A 135 -14.99 -3.99 -12.10
C LEU A 135 -13.72 -4.22 -11.30
N LEU A 136 -13.87 -4.50 -10.01
CA LEU A 136 -12.74 -4.72 -9.10
C LEU A 136 -11.96 -5.98 -9.48
N ALA A 137 -12.66 -7.09 -9.77
CA ALA A 137 -12.02 -8.33 -10.20
C ALA A 137 -11.19 -8.12 -11.47
N GLN A 138 -11.76 -7.44 -12.47
CA GLN A 138 -11.06 -7.12 -13.71
C GLN A 138 -9.88 -6.18 -13.49
N ALA A 139 -10.05 -5.12 -12.70
CA ALA A 139 -8.96 -4.20 -12.37
C ALA A 139 -7.81 -4.92 -11.64
N ARG A 140 -8.11 -5.86 -10.73
CA ARG A 140 -7.08 -6.67 -10.06
C ARG A 140 -6.33 -7.57 -11.04
N GLU A 141 -7.05 -8.29 -11.90
CA GLU A 141 -6.44 -9.12 -12.92
C GLU A 141 -5.48 -8.32 -13.81
N GLN A 142 -5.92 -7.14 -14.25
CA GLN A 142 -5.11 -6.25 -15.09
C GLN A 142 -3.97 -5.55 -14.32
N SER A 143 -3.98 -5.54 -12.99
CA SER A 143 -2.89 -5.03 -12.16
C SER A 143 -1.78 -6.08 -11.91
N LEU A 144 -2.05 -7.36 -12.08
CA LEU A 144 -1.07 -8.43 -11.84
C LEU A 144 0.21 -8.30 -12.67
N PRO A 145 0.18 -7.92 -13.96
CA PRO A 145 1.40 -7.67 -14.72
C PRO A 145 2.32 -6.62 -14.09
N LEU A 146 1.74 -5.56 -13.52
CA LEU A 146 2.51 -4.51 -12.82
C LEU A 146 3.13 -5.05 -11.53
N ALA A 147 2.38 -5.83 -10.75
CA ALA A 147 2.87 -6.46 -9.53
C ALA A 147 4.06 -7.38 -9.80
N ARG A 148 3.97 -8.21 -10.84
CA ARG A 148 5.05 -9.11 -11.30
C ARG A 148 6.30 -8.33 -11.69
N LEU A 149 6.14 -7.23 -12.44
CA LEU A 149 7.24 -6.36 -12.82
C LEU A 149 7.88 -5.66 -11.62
N ARG A 150 7.10 -5.22 -10.62
CA ARG A 150 7.62 -4.64 -9.39
C ARG A 150 8.44 -5.65 -8.60
N ARG A 151 7.95 -6.89 -8.47
CA ARG A 151 8.70 -7.95 -7.80
C ARG A 151 9.98 -8.32 -8.54
N LEU A 152 9.93 -8.42 -9.87
CA LEU A 152 11.12 -8.63 -10.69
C LEU A 152 12.14 -7.50 -10.49
N ASN A 153 11.69 -6.25 -10.54
CA ASN A 153 12.55 -5.07 -10.34
C ASN A 153 13.34 -5.18 -9.02
N VAL A 154 12.63 -5.51 -7.93
CA VAL A 154 13.26 -5.71 -6.62
C VAL A 154 14.20 -6.91 -6.61
N SER A 155 13.76 -8.06 -7.11
CA SER A 155 14.56 -9.30 -7.11
C SER A 155 15.84 -9.21 -7.93
N ARG A 156 15.85 -8.39 -8.97
CA ARG A 156 16.99 -8.13 -9.83
C ARG A 156 17.86 -6.97 -9.34
N GLY A 157 17.41 -6.22 -8.33
CA GLY A 157 18.08 -4.98 -7.89
C GLY A 157 18.07 -3.89 -8.94
N TRP A 158 17.07 -3.89 -9.82
CA TRP A 158 16.90 -2.85 -10.85
C TRP A 158 16.33 -1.57 -10.25
N SER A 159 16.49 -0.46 -10.97
CA SER A 159 15.98 0.86 -10.56
C SER A 159 14.95 1.38 -11.56
N LEU A 160 14.04 0.51 -12.05
CA LEU A 160 12.93 0.92 -12.90
C LEU A 160 11.97 1.83 -12.12
N ASP A 161 11.69 3.02 -12.66
CA ASP A 161 10.80 4.00 -12.02
C ASP A 161 9.36 3.85 -12.50
N PHE A 162 8.55 3.19 -11.71
CA PHE A 162 7.11 3.04 -11.95
C PHE A 162 6.32 4.33 -11.75
N ASN A 163 6.86 5.31 -11.02
CA ASN A 163 6.18 6.59 -10.80
C ASN A 163 6.27 7.51 -12.03
N ALA A 164 7.25 7.28 -12.90
CA ALA A 164 7.37 7.99 -14.17
C ALA A 164 6.31 7.58 -15.20
N ILE A 165 5.48 6.55 -14.92
CA ILE A 165 4.51 6.00 -15.86
C ILE A 165 3.09 6.34 -15.41
N ASP A 166 2.32 7.04 -16.27
CA ASP A 166 0.87 7.17 -16.10
C ASP A 166 0.18 5.86 -16.53
N ILE A 167 -0.06 4.98 -15.55
CA ILE A 167 -0.71 3.67 -15.75
C ILE A 167 -2.08 3.83 -16.42
N ALA A 168 -2.87 4.83 -16.01
CA ALA A 168 -4.20 5.07 -16.57
C ALA A 168 -4.17 5.34 -18.08
N ASN A 169 -3.08 5.87 -18.62
CA ASN A 169 -2.89 6.07 -20.05
C ASN A 169 -2.44 4.80 -20.79
N LYS A 170 -2.10 3.74 -20.07
CA LYS A 170 -1.71 2.42 -20.61
C LYS A 170 -2.87 1.42 -20.57
N VAL A 171 -4.06 1.86 -20.15
CA VAL A 171 -5.26 1.02 -20.03
C VAL A 171 -6.20 1.34 -21.19
N ASP A 172 -6.70 0.30 -21.85
CA ASP A 172 -7.76 0.43 -22.86
C ASP A 172 -9.05 0.94 -22.19
N LYS A 173 -9.69 1.91 -22.82
CA LYS A 173 -10.83 2.63 -22.25
C LYS A 173 -12.17 1.92 -22.46
N VAL A 174 -12.18 0.85 -23.23
CA VAL A 174 -13.37 0.06 -23.55
C VAL A 174 -13.32 -1.30 -22.85
N THR A 175 -12.16 -1.97 -22.91
CA THR A 175 -11.98 -3.31 -22.36
C THR A 175 -11.38 -3.33 -20.96
N LEU A 176 -10.82 -2.21 -20.48
CA LEU A 176 -10.01 -2.10 -19.24
C LEU A 176 -8.72 -2.92 -19.27
N GLU A 177 -8.29 -3.42 -20.42
CA GLU A 177 -7.07 -4.20 -20.55
C GLU A 177 -5.83 -3.32 -20.44
N LEU A 178 -4.83 -3.81 -19.71
CA LEU A 178 -3.54 -3.15 -19.60
C LEU A 178 -2.69 -3.41 -20.84
N ASN A 179 -2.19 -2.37 -21.48
CA ASN A 179 -1.20 -2.49 -22.54
C ASN A 179 0.18 -2.84 -21.94
N VAL A 180 0.41 -4.12 -21.68
CA VAL A 180 1.62 -4.66 -21.05
C VAL A 180 2.87 -4.27 -21.85
N THR A 181 2.86 -4.41 -23.17
CA THR A 181 3.99 -4.03 -24.04
C THR A 181 4.31 -2.54 -23.89
N GLY A 182 3.27 -1.68 -23.90
CA GLY A 182 3.44 -0.24 -23.72
C GLY A 182 3.96 0.15 -22.33
N VAL A 183 3.61 -0.62 -21.29
CA VAL A 183 4.19 -0.46 -19.93
C VAL A 183 5.66 -0.85 -19.94
N CYS A 184 5.99 -2.03 -20.43
CA CYS A 184 7.38 -2.53 -20.49
C CYS A 184 8.31 -1.59 -21.29
N MET A 185 7.83 -1.06 -22.42
CA MET A 185 8.57 -0.07 -23.19
C MET A 185 8.83 1.22 -22.40
N ALA A 186 7.81 1.71 -21.68
CA ALA A 186 7.95 2.92 -20.87
C ALA A 186 8.89 2.69 -19.68
N LEU A 187 8.80 1.55 -18.98
CA LEU A 187 9.71 1.21 -17.88
C LEU A 187 11.17 1.17 -18.31
N ARG A 188 11.48 0.57 -19.47
CA ARG A 188 12.85 0.55 -20.01
C ARG A 188 13.45 1.94 -20.20
N GLN A 189 12.64 2.95 -20.48
CA GLN A 189 13.09 4.32 -20.67
C GLN A 189 13.42 5.04 -19.36
N THR A 190 13.01 4.49 -18.22
CA THR A 190 13.25 5.10 -16.90
C THR A 190 14.61 4.74 -16.30
N TRP A 191 15.31 3.77 -16.86
CA TRP A 191 16.58 3.29 -16.32
C TRP A 191 17.66 3.23 -17.41
N SER A 192 18.89 3.61 -17.06
CA SER A 192 20.01 3.73 -18.00
C SER A 192 20.62 2.39 -18.40
N GLU A 193 20.43 1.34 -17.60
CA GLU A 193 20.95 0.02 -17.94
C GLU A 193 20.04 -0.73 -18.90
N ALA A 194 20.64 -1.55 -19.77
CA ALA A 194 19.90 -2.27 -20.80
C ALA A 194 19.14 -3.47 -20.20
N VAL A 195 17.83 -3.34 -20.09
CA VAL A 195 16.93 -4.46 -19.77
C VAL A 195 16.27 -4.95 -21.07
N ALA A 196 16.25 -6.26 -21.27
CA ALA A 196 15.61 -6.83 -22.44
C ALA A 196 14.09 -6.66 -22.37
N GLN A 197 13.49 -6.06 -23.40
CA GLN A 197 12.03 -5.89 -23.52
C GLN A 197 11.31 -7.23 -23.33
N ARG A 198 11.85 -8.29 -23.94
CA ARG A 198 11.27 -9.65 -23.85
C ARG A 198 11.22 -10.17 -22.42
N GLU A 199 12.26 -9.94 -21.60
CA GLU A 199 12.31 -10.37 -20.20
C GLU A 199 11.19 -9.71 -19.40
N LEU A 200 10.99 -8.40 -19.58
CA LEU A 200 9.90 -7.68 -18.92
C LEU A 200 8.53 -8.22 -19.35
N GLU A 201 8.32 -8.44 -20.62
CA GLU A 201 7.03 -8.93 -21.13
C GLU A 201 6.73 -10.37 -20.69
N GLU A 202 7.73 -11.25 -20.67
CA GLU A 202 7.60 -12.61 -20.17
C GLU A 202 7.27 -12.61 -18.67
N CYS A 203 7.98 -11.80 -17.88
CA CYS A 203 7.68 -11.64 -16.46
C CYS A 203 6.27 -11.07 -16.22
N ALA A 204 5.88 -10.03 -16.94
CA ALA A 204 4.56 -9.42 -16.80
C ALA A 204 3.43 -10.43 -17.06
N ARG A 205 3.61 -11.36 -18.01
CA ARG A 205 2.59 -12.37 -18.35
C ARG A 205 2.54 -13.53 -17.36
N SER A 206 3.68 -14.02 -16.88
CA SER A 206 3.78 -15.30 -16.16
C SER A 206 4.71 -15.30 -14.94
N GLY A 207 5.26 -14.13 -14.56
CA GLY A 207 6.10 -13.99 -13.39
C GLY A 207 5.34 -14.14 -12.07
N ASP A 208 6.08 -14.15 -10.96
CA ASP A 208 5.54 -14.15 -9.61
C ASP A 208 5.19 -12.71 -9.17
N ALA A 209 3.99 -12.49 -8.71
CA ALA A 209 3.55 -11.22 -8.10
C ALA A 209 3.88 -11.15 -6.60
N GLY A 210 4.27 -12.27 -5.99
CA GLY A 210 4.32 -12.43 -4.55
C GLY A 210 2.93 -12.64 -3.95
N ARG A 211 2.90 -13.24 -2.74
CA ARG A 211 1.65 -13.52 -2.04
C ARG A 211 1.67 -13.00 -0.60
N CYS A 212 0.52 -12.52 -0.16
CA CYS A 212 0.32 -12.19 1.23
C CYS A 212 0.31 -13.50 2.07
N PRO A 213 1.21 -13.68 3.04
CA PRO A 213 1.27 -14.92 3.83
C PRO A 213 0.01 -15.21 4.63
N ARG A 214 -0.72 -14.16 5.06
CA ARG A 214 -1.94 -14.32 5.87
C ARG A 214 -3.16 -14.67 5.04
N THR A 215 -3.28 -14.16 3.83
CA THR A 215 -4.49 -14.31 3.00
C THR A 215 -4.29 -15.23 1.81
N GLY A 216 -3.04 -15.53 1.43
CA GLY A 216 -2.69 -16.30 0.24
C GLY A 216 -2.96 -15.57 -1.09
N ARG A 217 -3.46 -14.34 -1.04
CA ARG A 217 -3.76 -13.53 -2.24
C ARG A 217 -2.48 -12.98 -2.87
N ASP A 218 -2.49 -12.85 -4.19
CA ASP A 218 -1.42 -12.18 -4.92
C ASP A 218 -1.35 -10.70 -4.48
N LEU A 219 -0.13 -10.19 -4.32
CA LEU A 219 0.13 -8.80 -3.98
C LEU A 219 -0.17 -7.92 -5.20
N VAL A 220 -0.85 -6.81 -4.95
CA VAL A 220 -1.10 -5.76 -5.95
C VAL A 220 -0.82 -4.42 -5.30
N ARG A 221 -0.11 -3.52 -5.97
CA ARG A 221 0.01 -2.17 -5.42
C ARG A 221 -1.32 -1.45 -5.52
N GLY A 222 -1.83 -0.94 -4.40
CA GLY A 222 -3.13 -0.28 -4.33
C GLY A 222 -3.25 0.89 -5.29
N ARG A 223 -2.22 1.71 -5.44
CA ARG A 223 -2.19 2.82 -6.40
C ARG A 223 -2.35 2.36 -7.86
N ASP A 224 -1.73 1.26 -8.25
CA ASP A 224 -1.85 0.69 -9.60
C ASP A 224 -3.29 0.19 -9.82
N LEU A 225 -3.86 -0.51 -8.84
CA LEU A 225 -5.25 -0.95 -8.84
C LEU A 225 -6.23 0.23 -8.98
N LEU A 226 -6.03 1.29 -8.18
CA LEU A 226 -6.87 2.49 -8.22
C LEU A 226 -6.73 3.27 -9.55
N ALA A 227 -5.58 3.20 -10.21
CA ALA A 227 -5.44 3.76 -11.56
C ALA A 227 -6.38 3.09 -12.56
N LEU A 228 -6.49 1.75 -12.52
CA LEU A 228 -7.42 0.99 -13.38
C LEU A 228 -8.88 1.25 -12.99
N VAL A 229 -9.21 1.20 -11.69
CA VAL A 229 -10.56 1.54 -11.19
C VAL A 229 -10.94 2.96 -11.64
N GLY A 230 -10.02 3.91 -11.60
CA GLY A 230 -10.23 5.27 -12.07
C GLY A 230 -10.55 5.35 -13.57
N VAL A 231 -9.93 4.51 -14.41
CA VAL A 231 -10.31 4.40 -15.84
C VAL A 231 -11.73 3.84 -15.95
N GLY A 232 -12.09 2.81 -15.20
CA GLY A 232 -13.42 2.23 -15.16
C GLY A 232 -14.48 3.26 -14.78
N LEU A 233 -14.26 4.02 -13.72
CA LEU A 233 -15.15 5.10 -13.26
C LEU A 233 -15.33 6.23 -14.28
N ARG A 234 -14.35 6.49 -15.13
CA ARG A 234 -14.47 7.52 -16.19
C ARG A 234 -15.17 7.01 -17.43
N LYS A 235 -14.94 5.76 -17.80
CA LYS A 235 -15.23 5.27 -19.16
C LYS A 235 -16.29 4.19 -19.23
N LEU A 236 -16.39 3.35 -18.22
CA LEU A 236 -17.27 2.18 -18.24
C LEU A 236 -18.51 2.39 -17.37
N ILE A 237 -18.33 2.74 -16.11
CA ILE A 237 -19.42 2.75 -15.13
C ILE A 237 -19.77 4.14 -14.59
N GLY A 238 -19.11 5.20 -15.05
CA GLY A 238 -19.34 6.55 -14.53
C GLY A 238 -19.18 7.62 -15.60
N THR A 239 -19.13 8.87 -15.11
CA THR A 239 -18.93 10.10 -15.92
C THR A 239 -17.96 11.05 -15.24
N ARG A 240 -17.18 10.55 -14.27
CA ARG A 240 -16.26 11.37 -13.48
C ARG A 240 -15.10 11.90 -14.33
N SER A 241 -14.58 13.06 -13.96
CA SER A 241 -13.43 13.66 -14.62
C SER A 241 -12.12 12.94 -14.24
N LYS A 242 -11.04 13.20 -15.00
CA LYS A 242 -9.69 12.66 -14.68
C LYS A 242 -9.23 13.10 -13.29
N ALA A 243 -9.50 14.34 -12.89
CA ALA A 243 -9.13 14.85 -11.57
C ALA A 243 -9.86 14.15 -10.42
N GLN A 244 -11.15 13.83 -10.61
CA GLN A 244 -11.96 13.12 -9.60
C GLN A 244 -11.64 11.63 -9.46
N THR A 245 -10.86 11.07 -10.37
CA THR A 245 -10.52 9.64 -10.42
C THR A 245 -9.02 9.43 -10.60
N SER A 246 -8.20 10.40 -10.19
CA SER A 246 -6.76 10.17 -10.04
C SER A 246 -6.52 9.19 -8.90
N SER A 247 -5.41 8.45 -8.94
CA SER A 247 -5.08 7.48 -7.90
C SER A 247 -5.05 8.14 -6.52
N GLU A 248 -4.47 9.33 -6.40
CA GLU A 248 -4.38 10.08 -5.14
C GLU A 248 -5.77 10.43 -4.58
N MET A 249 -6.70 10.90 -5.44
CA MET A 249 -8.06 11.19 -5.01
C MET A 249 -8.79 9.93 -4.57
N LEU A 250 -8.64 8.83 -5.31
CA LEU A 250 -9.26 7.55 -4.96
C LEU A 250 -8.66 6.93 -3.69
N GLU A 251 -7.37 7.08 -3.44
CA GLU A 251 -6.73 6.71 -2.18
C GLU A 251 -7.38 7.44 -1.00
N ASP A 252 -7.56 8.76 -1.10
CA ASP A 252 -8.17 9.56 -0.04
C ASP A 252 -9.64 9.18 0.19
N VAL A 253 -10.41 8.96 -0.88
CA VAL A 253 -11.81 8.51 -0.78
C VAL A 253 -11.88 7.11 -0.16
N LEU A 254 -11.05 6.18 -0.60
CA LEU A 254 -11.01 4.81 -0.09
C LEU A 254 -10.69 4.78 1.41
N ARG A 255 -9.65 5.50 1.85
CA ARG A 255 -9.30 5.63 3.27
C ARG A 255 -10.41 6.29 4.09
N SER A 256 -11.06 7.32 3.55
CA SER A 256 -12.19 7.99 4.21
C SER A 256 -13.41 7.08 4.36
N SER A 257 -13.63 6.20 3.38
CA SER A 257 -14.70 5.20 3.37
C SER A 257 -14.37 3.96 4.20
N ALA A 258 -13.16 3.87 4.77
CA ALA A 258 -12.73 2.71 5.55
C ALA A 258 -13.66 2.48 6.75
N ASP A 259 -14.12 1.23 6.87
CA ASP A 259 -14.96 0.77 7.96
C ASP A 259 -14.10 0.48 9.17
N LEU A 260 -14.32 1.23 10.25
CA LEU A 260 -13.52 1.10 11.46
C LEU A 260 -13.78 -0.23 12.16
N GLU A 261 -15.00 -0.76 12.12
CA GLU A 261 -15.32 -2.06 12.69
C GLU A 261 -14.62 -3.17 11.90
N TRP A 262 -14.68 -3.11 10.56
CA TRP A 262 -13.95 -4.06 9.70
C TRP A 262 -12.45 -4.02 9.94
N LEU A 263 -11.84 -2.85 10.06
CA LEU A 263 -10.41 -2.68 10.32
C LEU A 263 -10.01 -3.22 11.70
N ASN A 264 -10.84 -3.03 12.73
CA ASN A 264 -10.61 -3.53 14.08
C ASN A 264 -10.63 -5.07 14.14
N LEU A 265 -11.37 -5.72 13.26
CA LEU A 265 -11.44 -7.18 13.19
C LEU A 265 -10.30 -7.80 12.37
N ASN A 266 -9.57 -6.97 11.60
CA ASN A 266 -8.53 -7.41 10.69
C ASN A 266 -7.13 -6.92 11.10
N PRO A 267 -6.09 -7.74 10.94
CA PRO A 267 -4.70 -7.28 11.09
C PRO A 267 -4.41 -6.12 10.12
N PRO A 268 -3.48 -5.21 10.43
CA PRO A 268 -2.56 -5.24 11.58
C PRO A 268 -3.09 -4.57 12.85
N TYR A 269 -4.31 -4.03 12.84
CA TYR A 269 -4.82 -3.18 13.92
C TYR A 269 -5.41 -3.95 15.11
N ARG A 270 -5.82 -5.20 14.90
CA ARG A 270 -6.39 -6.07 15.95
C ARG A 270 -5.55 -6.16 17.23
N PRO A 271 -4.20 -6.25 17.18
CA PRO A 271 -3.39 -6.34 18.39
C PRO A 271 -3.49 -5.14 19.32
N PHE A 272 -3.86 -3.95 18.80
CA PHE A 272 -3.93 -2.71 19.58
C PHE A 272 -5.24 -2.50 20.30
N MET A 273 -6.26 -3.31 19.99
CA MET A 273 -7.61 -3.22 20.55
C MET A 273 -7.82 -4.14 21.74
N LEU A 274 -6.89 -5.07 22.01
CA LEU A 274 -7.01 -6.10 23.05
C LEU A 274 -6.23 -5.75 24.34
N THR A 275 -5.66 -4.56 24.40
CA THR A 275 -5.00 -4.00 25.60
C THR A 275 -5.78 -2.83 26.18
#